data_106f912b9421fb10b70483d1e116d34c
#
_entry.id   106f912b9421fb10b70483d1e116d34c
#
_cell.length_a   1.000
_cell.length_b   1.000
_cell.length_c   1.000
_cell.angle_alpha   90.00
_cell.angle_beta   90.00
_cell.angle_gamma   90.00
#
_symmetry.space_group_name_H-M   'P 1'
#
loop_
_entity.id
_entity.type
_entity.pdbx_description
1 polymer ?
#
loop_
_entity_poly.entity_id
_entity_poly.type
_entity_poly.pdbx_seq_one_letter_code
_entity_poly.pdbx_strand_id
1 'polypeptide(L)'
;PLEYCRITAAGLGKLFRQWDTVTVQGAAAEAAGQSPELNGDQIVYDVGEDWLRVRCTPQGEYFYGTLVQNAAAAQWQSMDGKQHRSVETTQTVSMERRVPELDFVTECDNRVWGCNSKENVIYGCKLGDPTNWFSYRGIAADSYAVTVGSDGAFTGAASCMGYALFFKENTLHKLYGSKPSDFQLSSLRCRGVAKNAARSLCVLNETLYYLSPDGVMAWDGSLPTKVSGALDAAKLSNVQSAVGGALDGRYYLHISRESARLLVYDTEKGLWSEEDVCSCDMTSTGGQLYLWD
;
A
#
# COMPACT_ATOMS: atom_id res chain seq x y z
N PRO A 1 6.82 -24.78 -24.93
CA PRO A 1 6.29 -25.53 -23.79
C PRO A 1 6.39 -24.66 -22.54
N LEU A 2 5.36 -24.72 -21.69
CA LEU A 2 5.38 -24.02 -20.41
C LEU A 2 6.22 -24.87 -19.43
N GLU A 3 7.21 -24.25 -18.85
CA GLU A 3 8.17 -24.93 -17.96
C GLU A 3 7.96 -24.44 -16.54
N TYR A 4 8.15 -25.34 -15.56
CA TYR A 4 7.93 -25.06 -14.15
C TYR A 4 9.13 -25.54 -13.35
N CYS A 5 9.49 -24.74 -12.36
CA CYS A 5 10.39 -25.16 -11.30
C CYS A 5 9.55 -25.66 -10.10
N ARG A 6 9.83 -26.86 -9.64
CA ARG A 6 9.28 -27.37 -8.40
C ARG A 6 10.24 -27.07 -7.26
N ILE A 7 9.73 -26.34 -6.30
CA ILE A 7 10.45 -25.93 -5.10
C ILE A 7 9.89 -26.75 -3.92
N THR A 8 10.76 -27.37 -3.13
CA THR A 8 10.37 -28.28 -2.06
C THR A 8 10.99 -27.86 -0.73
N ALA A 9 10.17 -27.57 0.27
CA ALA A 9 10.56 -27.37 1.66
C ALA A 9 9.39 -27.66 2.58
N ALA A 10 9.67 -28.10 3.79
CA ALA A 10 8.65 -28.45 4.77
C ALA A 10 7.70 -27.26 5.04
N GLY A 11 6.42 -27.50 4.92
CA GLY A 11 5.37 -26.53 5.23
C GLY A 11 5.15 -25.42 4.22
N LEU A 12 5.73 -25.47 3.01
CA LEU A 12 5.55 -24.44 1.98
C LEU A 12 4.08 -24.17 1.66
N GLY A 13 3.24 -25.19 1.62
CA GLY A 13 1.81 -25.04 1.36
C GLY A 13 1.03 -24.31 2.47
N LYS A 14 1.63 -24.11 3.64
CA LYS A 14 1.07 -23.28 4.71
C LYS A 14 1.40 -21.79 4.52
N LEU A 15 2.52 -21.50 3.86
CA LEU A 15 3.04 -20.14 3.66
C LEU A 15 2.52 -19.52 2.37
N PHE A 16 2.42 -20.30 1.30
CA PHE A 16 2.06 -19.81 -0.04
C PHE A 16 0.84 -20.54 -0.59
N ARG A 17 0.14 -19.88 -1.50
CA ARG A 17 -1.06 -20.40 -2.16
C ARG A 17 -0.89 -20.34 -3.68
N GLN A 18 -1.64 -21.16 -4.36
CA GLN A 18 -1.74 -21.09 -5.82
C GLN A 18 -2.11 -19.66 -6.27
N TRP A 19 -1.38 -19.14 -7.23
CA TRP A 19 -1.50 -17.80 -7.82
C TRP A 19 -0.96 -16.65 -6.95
N ASP A 20 -0.27 -16.95 -5.87
CA ASP A 20 0.52 -15.91 -5.21
C ASP A 20 1.63 -15.44 -6.16
N THR A 21 1.95 -14.16 -6.14
CA THR A 21 3.16 -13.63 -6.76
C THR A 21 4.23 -13.54 -5.68
N VAL A 22 5.36 -14.19 -5.93
CA VAL A 22 6.49 -14.27 -5.00
C VAL A 22 7.73 -13.75 -5.68
N THR A 23 8.60 -13.10 -4.91
CA THR A 23 9.95 -12.72 -5.34
C THR A 23 10.92 -13.75 -4.83
N VAL A 24 11.65 -14.40 -5.74
CA VAL A 24 12.69 -15.39 -5.45
C VAL A 24 14.05 -14.75 -5.61
N GLN A 25 14.96 -15.00 -4.66
CA GLN A 25 16.32 -14.47 -4.69
C GLN A 25 17.34 -15.53 -4.25
N GLY A 26 18.55 -15.43 -4.78
CA GLY A 26 19.64 -16.28 -4.40
C GLY A 26 19.75 -17.59 -5.19
N ALA A 27 18.91 -17.81 -6.20
CA ALA A 27 19.08 -18.93 -7.10
C ALA A 27 20.32 -18.69 -8.00
N ALA A 28 21.19 -19.66 -8.06
CA ALA A 28 22.41 -19.62 -8.89
C ALA A 28 22.42 -20.75 -9.91
N ALA A 29 22.99 -20.52 -11.08
CA ALA A 29 23.24 -21.57 -12.06
C ALA A 29 24.50 -22.36 -11.69
N GLU A 30 24.45 -23.68 -11.87
CA GLU A 30 25.64 -24.53 -11.70
C GLU A 30 26.70 -24.33 -12.81
N ALA A 31 26.26 -23.93 -14.00
CA ALA A 31 27.16 -23.64 -15.13
C ALA A 31 27.49 -22.17 -15.21
N ALA A 32 28.75 -21.83 -15.35
CA ALA A 32 29.20 -20.46 -15.52
C ALA A 32 28.52 -19.80 -16.73
N GLY A 33 27.87 -18.66 -16.51
CA GLY A 33 27.21 -17.87 -17.54
C GLY A 33 25.73 -18.15 -17.74
N GLN A 34 25.12 -19.08 -17.01
CA GLN A 34 23.69 -19.29 -17.02
C GLN A 34 23.06 -18.75 -15.73
N SER A 35 22.27 -17.71 -15.86
CA SER A 35 21.47 -17.21 -14.76
C SER A 35 20.10 -17.88 -14.83
N PRO A 36 19.66 -18.62 -13.80
CA PRO A 36 18.32 -19.19 -13.83
C PRO A 36 17.31 -18.05 -13.79
N GLU A 37 16.31 -18.08 -14.65
CA GLU A 37 15.18 -17.15 -14.62
C GLU A 37 14.27 -17.37 -13.40
N LEU A 38 14.73 -18.10 -12.40
CA LEU A 38 14.01 -18.30 -11.15
C LEU A 38 14.06 -17.06 -10.25
N ASN A 39 15.17 -16.31 -10.30
CA ASN A 39 15.25 -15.08 -9.54
C ASN A 39 14.30 -14.02 -10.08
N GLY A 40 13.75 -13.22 -9.17
CA GLY A 40 12.76 -12.21 -9.49
C GLY A 40 11.33 -12.67 -9.20
N ASP A 41 10.36 -11.99 -9.80
CA ASP A 41 8.94 -12.22 -9.53
C ASP A 41 8.45 -13.45 -10.28
N GLN A 42 7.88 -14.39 -9.53
CA GLN A 42 7.36 -15.65 -10.02
C GLN A 42 5.89 -15.82 -9.59
N ILE A 43 5.10 -16.49 -10.43
CA ILE A 43 3.73 -16.87 -10.08
C ILE A 43 3.73 -18.30 -9.56
N VAL A 44 3.19 -18.50 -8.38
CA VAL A 44 2.96 -19.84 -7.83
C VAL A 44 1.82 -20.50 -8.59
N TYR A 45 2.16 -21.48 -9.41
CA TYR A 45 1.20 -22.16 -10.27
C TYR A 45 0.44 -23.26 -9.53
N ASP A 46 1.14 -23.98 -8.67
CA ASP A 46 0.59 -25.11 -7.93
C ASP A 46 1.28 -25.27 -6.58
N VAL A 47 0.58 -25.83 -5.59
CA VAL A 47 1.06 -25.96 -4.21
C VAL A 47 0.64 -27.30 -3.64
N GLY A 48 1.60 -28.03 -3.07
CA GLY A 48 1.37 -29.18 -2.20
C GLY A 48 1.74 -28.85 -0.76
N GLU A 49 1.72 -29.83 0.14
CA GLU A 49 2.04 -29.61 1.56
C GLU A 49 3.45 -29.06 1.75
N ASP A 50 4.43 -29.68 1.09
CA ASP A 50 5.86 -29.40 1.23
C ASP A 50 6.52 -28.97 -0.09
N TRP A 51 5.75 -28.51 -1.04
CA TRP A 51 6.28 -28.08 -2.31
C TRP A 51 5.35 -27.05 -2.99
N LEU A 52 5.95 -26.28 -3.88
CA LEU A 52 5.20 -25.45 -4.83
C LEU A 52 5.86 -25.50 -6.21
N ARG A 53 5.12 -25.09 -7.23
CA ARG A 53 5.60 -24.90 -8.60
C ARG A 53 5.49 -23.44 -8.97
N VAL A 54 6.59 -22.87 -9.45
CA VAL A 54 6.61 -21.57 -10.07
C VAL A 54 6.83 -21.72 -11.56
N ARG A 55 6.23 -20.83 -12.33
CA ARG A 55 6.48 -20.78 -13.76
C ARG A 55 7.81 -20.09 -14.00
N CYS A 56 8.69 -20.71 -14.72
CA CYS A 56 9.94 -20.11 -15.15
C CYS A 56 10.29 -20.61 -16.55
N THR A 57 11.01 -19.80 -17.31
CA THR A 57 11.55 -20.19 -18.59
C THR A 57 13.06 -20.35 -18.38
N PRO A 58 13.59 -21.57 -18.38
CA PRO A 58 15.03 -21.74 -18.20
C PRO A 58 15.78 -21.17 -19.39
N GLN A 59 16.87 -20.48 -19.11
CA GLN A 59 17.84 -20.09 -20.14
C GLN A 59 18.86 -21.19 -20.31
N GLY A 60 18.79 -21.91 -21.43
CA GLY A 60 19.69 -23.00 -21.74
C GLY A 60 19.12 -24.39 -21.45
N GLU A 61 19.96 -25.43 -21.56
CA GLU A 61 19.54 -26.83 -21.42
C GLU A 61 19.35 -27.27 -19.97
N TYR A 62 19.78 -26.46 -18.99
CA TYR A 62 19.80 -26.84 -17.59
C TYR A 62 19.26 -25.71 -16.74
N PHE A 63 18.34 -26.09 -15.87
CA PHE A 63 17.76 -25.20 -14.87
C PHE A 63 18.09 -25.72 -13.47
N TYR A 64 18.46 -24.80 -12.58
CA TYR A 64 18.78 -25.11 -11.19
C TYR A 64 17.94 -24.22 -10.29
N GLY A 65 17.18 -24.80 -9.44
CA GLY A 65 16.42 -24.09 -8.44
C GLY A 65 16.74 -24.55 -7.06
N THR A 66 16.75 -23.66 -6.11
CA THR A 66 16.90 -24.00 -4.71
C THR A 66 16.04 -23.15 -3.83
N LEU A 67 16.01 -23.46 -2.63
CA LEU A 67 14.95 -23.21 -1.77
C LEU A 67 15.18 -22.41 -0.56
N VAL A 68 14.11 -21.88 -0.20
CA VAL A 68 13.65 -21.10 0.92
C VAL A 68 14.07 -21.69 2.23
N GLN A 69 14.56 -20.83 3.12
CA GLN A 69 14.62 -21.10 4.57
C GLN A 69 14.79 -22.56 4.99
N ASN A 70 15.96 -23.11 4.91
CA ASN A 70 16.27 -24.51 5.28
C ASN A 70 15.90 -25.57 4.27
N ALA A 71 15.91 -25.23 3.01
CA ALA A 71 15.42 -26.12 2.07
C ALA A 71 16.32 -26.94 1.33
N ALA A 72 15.85 -27.75 0.65
CA ALA A 72 16.25 -28.89 0.04
C ALA A 72 16.33 -28.74 -1.45
N ALA A 73 15.85 -29.54 -2.23
CA ALA A 73 16.06 -29.72 -3.64
C ALA A 73 15.04 -28.98 -4.49
N ALA A 74 15.47 -28.27 -5.51
CA ALA A 74 14.58 -27.87 -6.57
C ALA A 74 14.66 -28.92 -7.68
N GLN A 75 13.51 -29.37 -8.11
CA GLN A 75 13.37 -30.26 -9.25
C GLN A 75 12.70 -29.54 -10.39
N TRP A 76 13.31 -29.59 -11.53
CA TRP A 76 12.72 -29.05 -12.75
C TRP A 76 11.92 -30.12 -13.49
N GLN A 77 10.72 -29.76 -13.96
CA GLN A 77 9.85 -30.68 -14.67
C GLN A 77 9.11 -29.97 -15.81
N SER A 78 9.21 -30.50 -17.01
CA SER A 78 8.45 -30.00 -18.15
C SER A 78 7.02 -30.53 -18.18
N MET A 79 6.12 -29.76 -18.78
CA MET A 79 4.71 -30.14 -18.95
C MET A 79 4.45 -31.09 -20.11
N ASP A 80 5.42 -31.34 -20.97
CA ASP A 80 5.26 -32.22 -22.13
C ASP A 80 5.43 -33.70 -21.82
N GLY A 81 5.61 -34.04 -20.54
CA GLY A 81 5.80 -35.42 -20.07
C GLY A 81 7.15 -36.02 -20.40
N LYS A 82 8.07 -35.27 -21.02
CA LYS A 82 9.42 -35.75 -21.28
C LYS A 82 10.23 -35.75 -20.00
N GLN A 83 11.09 -36.74 -19.83
CA GLN A 83 12.02 -36.79 -18.73
C GLN A 83 13.01 -35.61 -18.85
N HIS A 84 12.87 -34.67 -17.99
CA HIS A 84 13.84 -33.61 -17.81
C HIS A 84 14.78 -34.00 -16.69
N ARG A 85 16.02 -33.58 -16.83
CA ARG A 85 17.05 -33.82 -15.84
C ARG A 85 16.66 -33.10 -14.54
N SER A 86 16.29 -33.82 -13.51
CA SER A 86 16.17 -33.23 -12.19
C SER A 86 17.57 -32.94 -11.68
N VAL A 87 17.82 -31.70 -11.31
CA VAL A 87 19.05 -31.33 -10.62
C VAL A 87 18.66 -30.98 -9.20
N GLU A 88 19.18 -31.75 -8.27
CA GLU A 88 19.10 -31.44 -6.86
C GLU A 88 20.23 -30.49 -6.51
N THR A 89 19.91 -29.37 -5.93
CA THR A 89 20.88 -28.40 -5.47
C THR A 89 20.64 -28.06 -4.02
N THR A 90 21.71 -27.85 -3.27
CA THR A 90 21.69 -27.51 -1.85
C THR A 90 21.81 -26.02 -1.59
N GLN A 91 21.67 -25.20 -2.61
CA GLN A 91 21.71 -23.74 -2.43
C GLN A 91 20.47 -23.26 -1.68
N THR A 92 20.63 -22.27 -0.85
CA THR A 92 19.53 -21.63 -0.15
C THR A 92 19.08 -20.39 -0.92
N VAL A 93 17.78 -20.31 -1.22
CA VAL A 93 17.15 -19.11 -1.76
C VAL A 93 16.18 -18.53 -0.75
N SER A 94 15.92 -17.25 -0.84
CA SER A 94 14.80 -16.62 -0.16
C SER A 94 13.61 -16.51 -1.10
N MET A 95 12.40 -16.61 -0.55
CA MET A 95 11.18 -16.41 -1.29
C MET A 95 10.18 -15.67 -0.41
N GLU A 96 9.68 -14.56 -0.92
CA GLU A 96 8.73 -13.70 -0.23
C GLU A 96 7.57 -13.35 -1.16
N ARG A 97 6.37 -13.10 -0.60
CA ARG A 97 5.31 -12.49 -1.39
C ARG A 97 5.72 -11.11 -1.81
N ARG A 98 5.51 -10.78 -3.07
CA ARG A 98 5.76 -9.44 -3.57
C ARG A 98 4.82 -8.44 -2.91
N VAL A 99 5.38 -7.41 -2.31
CA VAL A 99 4.66 -6.24 -1.80
C VAL A 99 5.11 -5.02 -2.62
N PRO A 100 4.19 -4.19 -3.13
CA PRO A 100 4.60 -2.98 -3.84
C PRO A 100 5.26 -1.98 -2.88
N GLU A 101 6.17 -1.13 -3.38
CA GLU A 101 6.61 0.04 -2.64
C GLU A 101 5.41 0.99 -2.50
N LEU A 102 5.08 1.41 -1.29
CA LEU A 102 3.94 2.27 -1.01
C LEU A 102 4.36 3.48 -0.21
N ASP A 103 4.00 4.68 -0.70
CA ASP A 103 4.25 5.93 0.01
C ASP A 103 3.24 6.15 1.14
N PHE A 104 1.97 5.82 0.89
CA PHE A 104 0.87 5.95 1.83
C PHE A 104 -0.06 4.75 1.72
N VAL A 105 -0.67 4.40 2.86
CA VAL A 105 -1.64 3.30 2.94
C VAL A 105 -2.89 3.74 3.70
N THR A 106 -4.00 3.10 3.38
CA THR A 106 -5.27 3.21 4.11
C THR A 106 -6.02 1.89 4.08
N GLU A 107 -6.89 1.66 5.05
CA GLU A 107 -7.82 0.51 5.02
C GLU A 107 -9.19 0.99 4.51
N CYS A 108 -9.80 0.22 3.64
CA CYS A 108 -11.19 0.43 3.21
C CYS A 108 -11.78 -0.90 2.75
N ASP A 109 -12.94 -1.26 3.29
CA ASP A 109 -13.70 -2.46 2.91
C ASP A 109 -12.88 -3.77 2.96
N ASN A 110 -12.22 -4.02 4.08
CA ASN A 110 -11.37 -5.20 4.31
C ASN A 110 -10.22 -5.37 3.30
N ARG A 111 -9.78 -4.28 2.70
CA ARG A 111 -8.58 -4.20 1.87
C ARG A 111 -7.65 -3.14 2.40
N VAL A 112 -6.36 -3.43 2.37
CA VAL A 112 -5.34 -2.39 2.45
C VAL A 112 -5.15 -1.85 1.05
N TRP A 113 -5.25 -0.53 0.95
CA TRP A 113 -4.99 0.24 -0.25
C TRP A 113 -3.72 1.05 -0.06
N GLY A 114 -2.96 1.25 -1.11
CA GLY A 114 -1.76 2.07 -1.05
C GLY A 114 -1.43 2.71 -2.38
N CYS A 115 -0.52 3.64 -2.38
CA CYS A 115 -0.12 4.36 -3.59
C CYS A 115 1.40 4.46 -3.71
N ASN A 116 1.88 4.44 -4.95
CA ASN A 116 3.28 4.57 -5.33
C ASN A 116 3.45 5.78 -6.25
N SER A 117 4.23 6.77 -5.83
CA SER A 117 4.46 8.00 -6.59
C SER A 117 5.41 7.81 -7.78
N LYS A 118 6.35 6.87 -7.70
CA LYS A 118 7.29 6.60 -8.81
C LYS A 118 6.57 5.98 -10.00
N GLU A 119 5.67 5.03 -9.72
CA GLU A 119 4.90 4.32 -10.73
C GLU A 119 3.60 5.04 -11.08
N ASN A 120 3.19 5.99 -10.24
CA ASN A 120 1.92 6.71 -10.35
C ASN A 120 0.71 5.77 -10.30
N VAL A 121 0.76 4.76 -9.41
CA VAL A 121 -0.20 3.67 -9.30
C VAL A 121 -0.82 3.63 -7.90
N ILE A 122 -2.12 3.34 -7.87
CA ILE A 122 -2.85 2.96 -6.67
C ILE A 122 -3.03 1.45 -6.68
N TYR A 123 -2.64 0.79 -5.59
CA TYR A 123 -2.73 -0.64 -5.38
C TYR A 123 -3.77 -0.99 -4.32
N GLY A 124 -4.49 -2.08 -4.51
CA GLY A 124 -5.34 -2.71 -3.50
C GLY A 124 -4.93 -4.16 -3.28
N CYS A 125 -4.71 -4.55 -2.03
CA CYS A 125 -4.42 -5.95 -1.72
C CYS A 125 -5.61 -6.86 -2.02
N LYS A 126 -5.40 -8.17 -2.00
CA LYS A 126 -6.48 -9.14 -2.05
C LYS A 126 -7.43 -8.97 -0.88
N LEU A 127 -8.72 -9.15 -1.10
CA LEU A 127 -9.75 -9.00 -0.06
C LEU A 127 -9.45 -9.92 1.14
N GLY A 128 -9.31 -9.34 2.31
CA GLY A 128 -9.00 -10.04 3.56
C GLY A 128 -7.59 -10.63 3.66
N ASP A 129 -6.68 -10.31 2.72
CA ASP A 129 -5.30 -10.79 2.75
C ASP A 129 -4.32 -9.64 2.44
N PRO A 130 -3.91 -8.85 3.43
CA PRO A 130 -3.05 -7.68 3.25
C PRO A 130 -1.61 -8.03 2.83
N THR A 131 -1.26 -9.31 2.83
CA THR A 131 0.05 -9.78 2.38
C THR A 131 0.09 -10.13 0.89
N ASN A 132 -1.05 -10.08 0.18
CA ASN A 132 -1.15 -10.46 -1.22
C ASN A 132 -1.64 -9.27 -2.08
N TRP A 133 -0.74 -8.74 -2.89
CA TRP A 133 -0.98 -7.53 -3.70
C TRP A 133 -1.08 -7.81 -5.20
N PHE A 134 -0.80 -9.04 -5.65
CA PHE A 134 -0.70 -9.39 -7.07
C PHE A 134 -1.48 -10.67 -7.41
N SER A 135 -2.68 -10.82 -6.84
CA SER A 135 -3.61 -11.90 -7.21
C SER A 135 -4.58 -11.40 -8.29
N TYR A 136 -4.46 -11.91 -9.50
CA TYR A 136 -5.28 -11.51 -10.65
C TYR A 136 -5.87 -12.75 -11.33
N ARG A 137 -6.90 -13.32 -10.71
CA ARG A 137 -7.56 -14.56 -11.14
C ARG A 137 -8.90 -14.35 -11.85
N GLY A 138 -9.40 -13.13 -11.86
CA GLY A 138 -10.73 -12.80 -12.37
C GLY A 138 -11.86 -13.04 -11.35
N ILE A 139 -11.54 -13.07 -10.03
CA ILE A 139 -12.53 -13.26 -8.98
C ILE A 139 -12.73 -11.97 -8.15
N ALA A 140 -13.84 -11.90 -7.42
CA ALA A 140 -14.19 -10.73 -6.63
C ALA A 140 -13.17 -10.39 -5.53
N ALA A 141 -12.44 -11.39 -5.03
CA ALA A 141 -11.45 -11.18 -3.99
C ALA A 141 -10.07 -10.73 -4.50
N ASP A 142 -9.85 -10.64 -5.81
CA ASP A 142 -8.54 -10.32 -6.38
C ASP A 142 -8.00 -8.96 -5.95
N SER A 143 -6.69 -8.84 -6.04
CA SER A 143 -5.96 -7.59 -5.93
C SER A 143 -6.37 -6.62 -7.04
N TYR A 144 -6.04 -5.35 -6.86
CA TYR A 144 -6.32 -4.31 -7.85
C TYR A 144 -5.13 -3.38 -8.02
N ALA A 145 -4.93 -2.88 -9.21
CA ALA A 145 -3.96 -1.84 -9.49
C ALA A 145 -4.48 -0.92 -10.60
N VAL A 146 -4.32 0.38 -10.42
CA VAL A 146 -4.72 1.39 -11.41
C VAL A 146 -3.72 2.52 -11.47
N THR A 147 -3.26 2.84 -12.68
CA THR A 147 -2.42 4.00 -12.94
C THR A 147 -3.26 5.27 -12.95
N VAL A 148 -2.80 6.31 -12.28
CA VAL A 148 -3.45 7.62 -12.29
C VAL A 148 -2.78 8.56 -13.29
N GLY A 149 -3.58 9.38 -13.97
CA GLY A 149 -3.08 10.30 -15.00
C GLY A 149 -2.69 11.69 -14.48
N SER A 150 -2.76 11.94 -13.16
CA SER A 150 -2.45 13.24 -12.57
C SER A 150 -0.96 13.40 -12.30
N ASP A 151 -0.47 14.63 -12.40
CA ASP A 151 0.92 14.97 -12.12
C ASP A 151 1.22 15.05 -10.60
N GLY A 152 2.50 14.95 -10.25
CA GLY A 152 3.00 15.11 -8.89
C GLY A 152 2.95 13.83 -8.07
N ALA A 153 3.69 13.83 -6.96
CA ALA A 153 3.71 12.74 -5.99
C ALA A 153 2.42 12.69 -5.17
N PHE A 154 2.08 11.51 -4.68
CA PHE A 154 1.05 11.39 -3.65
C PHE A 154 1.50 12.08 -2.37
N THR A 155 0.55 12.64 -1.64
CA THR A 155 0.79 13.41 -0.41
C THR A 155 -0.01 12.88 0.79
N GLY A 156 -0.86 11.90 0.59
CA GLY A 156 -1.60 11.24 1.66
C GLY A 156 -2.63 10.25 1.14
N ALA A 157 -3.08 9.38 2.03
CA ALA A 157 -4.20 8.47 1.80
C ALA A 157 -5.09 8.41 3.04
N ALA A 158 -6.38 8.23 2.84
CA ALA A 158 -7.36 8.09 3.92
C ALA A 158 -8.57 7.28 3.45
N SER A 159 -9.31 6.73 4.41
CA SER A 159 -10.63 6.14 4.17
C SER A 159 -11.71 7.04 4.80
N CYS A 160 -12.73 7.37 4.04
CA CYS A 160 -13.84 8.16 4.54
C CYS A 160 -15.11 7.82 3.75
N MET A 161 -16.24 7.65 4.43
CA MET A 161 -17.56 7.37 3.82
C MET A 161 -17.57 6.15 2.87
N GLY A 162 -16.77 5.12 3.17
CA GLY A 162 -16.63 3.93 2.32
C GLY A 162 -15.81 4.14 1.03
N TYR A 163 -15.09 5.24 0.93
CA TYR A 163 -14.18 5.51 -0.17
C TYR A 163 -12.72 5.40 0.26
N ALA A 164 -11.89 4.79 -0.57
CA ALA A 164 -10.44 4.93 -0.46
C ALA A 164 -10.01 6.20 -1.22
N LEU A 165 -9.37 7.11 -0.51
CA LEU A 165 -9.01 8.45 -0.98
C LEU A 165 -7.49 8.58 -1.06
N PHE A 166 -7.00 9.08 -2.19
CA PHE A 166 -5.58 9.32 -2.42
C PHE A 166 -5.37 10.76 -2.86
N PHE A 167 -4.51 11.44 -2.15
CA PHE A 167 -4.27 12.87 -2.34
C PHE A 167 -2.94 13.12 -3.04
N LYS A 168 -2.95 14.09 -3.92
CA LYS A 168 -1.80 14.88 -4.37
C LYS A 168 -2.05 16.33 -4.01
N GLU A 169 -1.08 17.22 -4.12
CA GLU A 169 -1.28 18.64 -3.71
C GLU A 169 -2.46 19.33 -4.43
N ASN A 170 -2.75 18.92 -5.67
CA ASN A 170 -3.77 19.56 -6.50
C ASN A 170 -4.83 18.59 -7.05
N THR A 171 -4.90 17.37 -6.52
CA THR A 171 -5.85 16.38 -6.99
C THR A 171 -6.25 15.45 -5.85
N LEU A 172 -7.52 15.10 -5.80
CA LEU A 172 -8.06 14.03 -4.99
C LEU A 172 -8.53 12.91 -5.91
N HIS A 173 -8.01 11.72 -5.70
CA HIS A 173 -8.47 10.48 -6.31
C HIS A 173 -9.38 9.74 -5.35
N LYS A 174 -10.61 9.50 -5.76
CA LYS A 174 -11.63 8.77 -5.01
C LYS A 174 -11.88 7.43 -5.70
N LEU A 175 -11.60 6.35 -4.99
CA LEU A 175 -11.82 4.99 -5.46
C LEU A 175 -13.02 4.39 -4.73
N TYR A 176 -13.92 3.74 -5.49
CA TYR A 176 -15.13 3.11 -4.98
C TYR A 176 -15.51 1.90 -5.84
N GLY A 177 -16.37 1.05 -5.31
CA GLY A 177 -16.78 -0.22 -5.89
C GLY A 177 -16.63 -1.35 -4.88
N SER A 178 -17.07 -2.54 -5.20
CA SER A 178 -17.08 -3.68 -4.28
C SER A 178 -16.09 -4.79 -4.66
N LYS A 179 -15.66 -4.82 -5.92
CA LYS A 179 -14.76 -5.85 -6.48
C LYS A 179 -13.97 -5.29 -7.67
N PRO A 180 -12.86 -5.92 -8.07
CA PRO A 180 -12.00 -5.43 -9.14
C PRO A 180 -12.71 -5.10 -10.46
N SER A 181 -13.77 -5.84 -10.79
CA SER A 181 -14.53 -5.62 -12.04
C SER A 181 -15.45 -4.40 -12.02
N ASP A 182 -15.74 -3.84 -10.85
CA ASP A 182 -16.61 -2.67 -10.70
C ASP A 182 -15.90 -1.48 -9.99
N PHE A 183 -14.63 -1.62 -9.63
CA PHE A 183 -13.88 -0.49 -9.09
C PHE A 183 -13.80 0.65 -10.09
N GLN A 184 -14.10 1.83 -9.61
CA GLN A 184 -14.04 3.06 -10.37
C GLN A 184 -13.16 4.08 -9.65
N LEU A 185 -12.34 4.77 -10.43
CA LEU A 185 -11.49 5.85 -9.95
C LEU A 185 -12.01 7.19 -10.50
N SER A 186 -12.43 8.05 -9.62
CA SER A 186 -12.78 9.44 -9.93
C SER A 186 -11.66 10.35 -9.49
N SER A 187 -11.22 11.23 -10.39
CA SER A 187 -10.16 12.21 -10.11
C SER A 187 -10.74 13.61 -10.12
N LEU A 188 -10.58 14.30 -9.01
CA LEU A 188 -11.10 15.64 -8.78
C LEU A 188 -9.94 16.64 -8.67
N ARG A 189 -9.92 17.66 -9.52
CA ARG A 189 -8.95 18.74 -9.41
C ARG A 189 -9.38 19.69 -8.28
N CYS A 190 -8.68 19.62 -7.17
CA CYS A 190 -8.92 20.44 -5.98
C CYS A 190 -7.64 20.53 -5.16
N ARG A 191 -7.62 21.38 -4.12
CA ARG A 191 -6.52 21.39 -3.17
C ARG A 191 -6.57 20.12 -2.32
N GLY A 192 -5.57 19.27 -2.48
CA GLY A 192 -5.36 18.09 -1.67
C GLY A 192 -4.44 18.35 -0.48
N VAL A 193 -3.84 17.31 0.07
CA VAL A 193 -2.98 17.38 1.26
C VAL A 193 -1.65 18.06 0.91
N ALA A 194 -1.19 18.96 1.75
CA ALA A 194 0.13 19.59 1.62
C ALA A 194 1.25 18.55 1.82
N LYS A 195 2.42 18.78 1.24
CA LYS A 195 3.61 17.97 1.51
C LYS A 195 3.89 17.94 3.00
N ASN A 196 4.30 16.79 3.51
CA ASN A 196 4.59 16.53 4.92
C ASN A 196 3.38 16.70 5.87
N ALA A 197 2.17 16.79 5.34
CA ALA A 197 0.94 16.95 6.13
C ALA A 197 0.00 15.73 6.04
N ALA A 198 0.46 14.57 5.56
CA ALA A 198 -0.34 13.35 5.47
C ALA A 198 -1.00 12.96 6.80
N ARG A 199 -0.31 13.18 7.90
CA ARG A 199 -0.81 12.87 9.24
C ARG A 199 -1.85 13.88 9.75
N SER A 200 -2.11 14.97 9.04
CA SER A 200 -3.21 15.90 9.34
C SER A 200 -4.58 15.34 8.94
N LEU A 201 -4.61 14.28 8.11
CA LEU A 201 -5.85 13.61 7.70
C LEU A 201 -6.55 13.01 8.93
N CYS A 202 -7.76 13.48 9.20
CA CYS A 202 -8.55 13.02 10.33
C CYS A 202 -10.05 13.04 9.98
N VAL A 203 -10.73 11.92 10.20
CA VAL A 203 -12.18 11.83 10.03
C VAL A 203 -12.89 12.19 11.32
N LEU A 204 -13.81 13.13 11.25
CA LEU A 204 -14.65 13.56 12.36
C LEU A 204 -16.08 13.77 11.84
N ASN A 205 -17.05 13.06 12.40
CA ASN A 205 -18.47 13.13 12.02
C ASN A 205 -18.66 13.02 10.49
N GLU A 206 -18.10 11.94 9.90
CA GLU A 206 -18.17 11.62 8.47
C GLU A 206 -17.50 12.66 7.54
N THR A 207 -16.87 13.68 8.09
CA THR A 207 -16.12 14.68 7.35
C THR A 207 -14.64 14.48 7.51
N LEU A 208 -13.89 14.50 6.42
CA LEU A 208 -12.43 14.38 6.42
C LEU A 208 -11.79 15.77 6.46
N TYR A 209 -11.07 16.07 7.52
CA TYR A 209 -10.29 17.29 7.69
C TYR A 209 -8.83 17.04 7.35
N TYR A 210 -8.18 18.02 6.74
CA TYR A 210 -6.75 17.96 6.41
C TYR A 210 -6.13 19.33 6.14
N LEU A 211 -4.81 19.41 6.30
CA LEU A 211 -4.06 20.60 5.92
C LEU A 211 -3.69 20.53 4.44
N SER A 212 -4.11 21.51 3.67
CA SER A 212 -3.73 21.75 2.28
C SER A 212 -2.70 22.89 2.18
N PRO A 213 -2.08 23.10 1.00
CA PRO A 213 -1.22 24.29 0.78
C PRO A 213 -1.92 25.62 1.02
N ASP A 214 -3.24 25.70 0.86
CA ASP A 214 -4.02 26.92 0.99
C ASP A 214 -4.70 27.06 2.37
N GLY A 215 -4.54 26.09 3.26
CA GLY A 215 -5.14 26.07 4.59
C GLY A 215 -5.87 24.76 4.91
N VAL A 216 -6.64 24.74 5.98
CA VAL A 216 -7.37 23.54 6.39
C VAL A 216 -8.64 23.39 5.57
N MET A 217 -8.80 22.18 5.05
CA MET A 217 -9.94 21.79 4.22
C MET A 217 -10.82 20.77 4.94
N ALA A 218 -12.11 20.78 4.64
CA ALA A 218 -13.09 19.77 5.01
C ALA A 218 -13.68 19.15 3.75
N TRP A 219 -13.72 17.82 3.69
CA TRP A 219 -14.32 17.06 2.60
C TRP A 219 -15.46 16.17 3.13
N ASP A 220 -16.62 16.29 2.55
CA ASP A 220 -17.88 15.63 2.94
C ASP A 220 -18.43 14.70 1.84
N GLY A 221 -17.60 14.28 0.90
CA GLY A 221 -18.01 13.46 -0.24
C GLY A 221 -18.04 14.21 -1.58
N SER A 222 -18.09 15.53 -1.55
CA SER A 222 -18.14 16.42 -2.72
C SER A 222 -16.81 17.16 -2.96
N LEU A 223 -16.87 18.47 -3.15
CA LEU A 223 -15.71 19.36 -3.28
C LEU A 223 -15.18 19.75 -1.89
N PRO A 224 -13.87 19.66 -1.62
CA PRO A 224 -13.32 20.15 -0.37
C PRO A 224 -13.57 21.65 -0.19
N THR A 225 -14.00 22.03 0.99
CA THR A 225 -14.26 23.41 1.38
C THR A 225 -13.21 23.90 2.38
N LYS A 226 -12.76 25.14 2.25
CA LYS A 226 -11.79 25.74 3.17
C LYS A 226 -12.49 26.17 4.46
N VAL A 227 -12.10 25.58 5.60
CA VAL A 227 -12.64 25.91 6.93
C VAL A 227 -11.75 26.87 7.72
N SER A 228 -10.52 27.11 7.27
CA SER A 228 -9.57 28.00 7.94
C SER A 228 -9.60 29.44 7.44
N GLY A 229 -10.71 29.88 6.82
CA GLY A 229 -10.81 31.24 6.29
C GLY A 229 -10.67 32.35 7.34
N ALA A 230 -11.04 32.08 8.58
CA ALA A 230 -10.93 33.03 9.70
C ALA A 230 -9.54 33.04 10.35
N LEU A 231 -8.66 32.07 10.03
CA LEU A 231 -7.30 32.04 10.55
C LEU A 231 -6.37 32.96 9.74
N ASP A 232 -5.43 33.59 10.45
CA ASP A 232 -4.31 34.25 9.81
C ASP A 232 -3.50 33.22 9.00
N ALA A 233 -3.28 33.49 7.72
CA ALA A 233 -2.49 32.62 6.85
C ALA A 233 -1.06 32.38 7.37
N ALA A 234 -0.49 33.35 8.11
CA ALA A 234 0.80 33.19 8.73
C ALA A 234 0.84 32.05 9.77
N LYS A 235 -0.30 31.69 10.38
CA LYS A 235 -0.39 30.56 11.31
C LYS A 235 -0.24 29.20 10.62
N LEU A 236 -0.54 29.13 9.33
CA LEU A 236 -0.52 27.92 8.51
C LEU A 236 0.67 27.90 7.52
N SER A 237 1.61 28.83 7.63
CA SER A 237 2.77 28.92 6.73
C SER A 237 4.00 28.18 7.29
N ASN A 238 4.96 27.86 6.42
CA ASN A 238 6.25 27.25 6.76
C ASN A 238 6.10 25.94 7.59
N VAL A 239 5.13 25.13 7.23
CA VAL A 239 4.84 23.85 7.89
C VAL A 239 5.93 22.84 7.57
N GLN A 240 6.60 22.30 8.58
CA GLN A 240 7.54 21.20 8.45
C GLN A 240 6.83 19.85 8.52
N SER A 241 5.86 19.72 9.42
CA SER A 241 4.94 18.59 9.50
C SER A 241 3.63 19.02 10.16
N ALA A 242 2.57 18.26 9.90
CA ALA A 242 1.28 18.48 10.52
C ALA A 242 0.64 17.16 10.92
N VAL A 243 0.05 17.13 12.12
CA VAL A 243 -0.64 15.97 12.68
C VAL A 243 -2.05 16.38 13.11
N GLY A 244 -3.04 15.57 12.77
CA GLY A 244 -4.44 15.78 13.10
C GLY A 244 -5.00 14.75 14.06
N GLY A 245 -5.93 15.18 14.91
CA GLY A 245 -6.70 14.32 15.78
C GLY A 245 -8.10 14.86 15.99
N ALA A 246 -8.99 14.06 16.53
CA ALA A 246 -10.38 14.46 16.79
C ALA A 246 -10.83 14.03 18.18
N LEU A 247 -11.56 14.92 18.84
CA LEU A 247 -12.20 14.67 20.13
C LEU A 247 -13.40 15.59 20.30
N ASP A 248 -14.53 15.05 20.75
CA ASP A 248 -15.74 15.81 21.15
C ASP A 248 -16.17 16.87 20.12
N GLY A 249 -16.27 16.50 18.84
CA GLY A 249 -16.72 17.41 17.78
C GLY A 249 -15.65 18.44 17.39
N ARG A 250 -14.42 18.31 17.84
CA ARG A 250 -13.31 19.20 17.52
C ARG A 250 -12.21 18.50 16.75
N TYR A 251 -11.70 19.18 15.75
CA TYR A 251 -10.51 18.79 15.02
C TYR A 251 -9.30 19.53 15.59
N TYR A 252 -8.33 18.77 16.05
CA TYR A 252 -7.06 19.24 16.58
C TYR A 252 -6.01 19.16 15.48
N LEU A 253 -5.26 20.23 15.26
CA LEU A 253 -4.19 20.29 14.27
C LEU A 253 -2.92 20.83 14.91
N HIS A 254 -1.97 19.92 15.15
CA HIS A 254 -0.63 20.31 15.53
C HIS A 254 0.19 20.62 14.27
N ILE A 255 0.86 21.76 14.28
CA ILE A 255 1.76 22.19 13.19
C ILE A 255 3.16 22.33 13.78
N SER A 256 4.08 21.53 13.29
CA SER A 256 5.51 21.65 13.59
C SER A 256 6.16 22.66 12.65
N ARG A 257 6.87 23.61 13.24
CA ARG A 257 7.66 24.67 12.62
C ARG A 257 8.58 25.30 13.69
N GLU A 258 9.30 26.38 13.40
CA GLU A 258 10.15 27.06 14.42
C GLU A 258 9.41 27.40 15.72
N SER A 259 8.13 27.75 15.64
CA SER A 259 7.22 27.90 16.78
C SER A 259 6.03 27.00 16.54
N ALA A 260 6.02 25.82 17.15
CA ALA A 260 4.93 24.86 17.05
C ALA A 260 3.59 25.47 17.50
N ARG A 261 2.50 24.98 16.93
CA ARG A 261 1.14 25.44 17.24
C ARG A 261 0.18 24.29 17.33
N LEU A 262 -0.73 24.37 18.29
CA LEU A 262 -1.90 23.51 18.38
C LEU A 262 -3.15 24.34 18.07
N LEU A 263 -3.73 24.12 16.92
CA LEU A 263 -4.96 24.79 16.48
C LEU A 263 -6.14 23.83 16.67
N VAL A 264 -7.26 24.34 17.16
CA VAL A 264 -8.46 23.54 17.42
C VAL A 264 -9.64 24.17 16.69
N TYR A 265 -10.29 23.35 15.89
CA TYR A 265 -11.50 23.73 15.16
C TYR A 265 -12.73 23.06 15.79
N ASP A 266 -13.62 23.88 16.34
CA ASP A 266 -14.93 23.46 16.82
C ASP A 266 -15.88 23.36 15.62
N THR A 267 -16.25 22.12 15.23
CA THR A 267 -17.01 21.90 14.00
C THR A 267 -18.46 22.33 14.09
N GLU A 268 -19.03 22.38 15.31
CA GLU A 268 -20.40 22.83 15.51
C GLU A 268 -20.52 24.36 15.44
N LYS A 269 -19.53 25.07 15.99
CA LYS A 269 -19.51 26.52 16.02
C LYS A 269 -18.83 27.16 14.83
N GLY A 270 -18.04 26.40 14.09
CA GLY A 270 -17.22 26.93 12.99
C GLY A 270 -16.10 27.85 13.46
N LEU A 271 -15.63 27.71 14.71
CA LEU A 271 -14.67 28.60 15.35
C LEU A 271 -13.31 27.91 15.56
N TRP A 272 -12.27 28.70 15.41
CA TRP A 272 -10.89 28.31 15.69
C TRP A 272 -10.41 28.88 17.02
N SER A 273 -9.73 28.05 17.79
CA SER A 273 -8.92 28.45 18.96
C SER A 273 -7.48 27.96 18.80
N GLU A 274 -6.60 28.49 19.59
CA GLU A 274 -5.21 28.05 19.72
C GLU A 274 -5.00 27.65 21.18
N GLU A 275 -4.42 26.46 21.37
CA GLU A 275 -4.13 25.88 22.67
C GLU A 275 -2.63 25.77 22.88
N ASP A 276 -2.21 25.57 24.12
CA ASP A 276 -0.81 25.36 24.46
C ASP A 276 -0.31 24.06 23.81
N VAL A 277 0.88 24.12 23.24
CA VAL A 277 1.50 22.96 22.60
C VAL A 277 2.07 22.06 23.68
N CYS A 278 1.57 20.83 23.75
CA CYS A 278 2.00 19.84 24.74
C CYS A 278 2.61 18.57 24.12
N SER A 279 2.54 18.43 22.80
CA SER A 279 3.03 17.22 22.12
C SER A 279 3.27 17.47 20.63
N CYS A 280 4.05 16.61 20.00
CA CYS A 280 4.30 16.65 18.56
C CYS A 280 3.51 15.59 17.78
N ASP A 281 2.84 14.67 18.46
CA ASP A 281 2.09 13.60 17.84
C ASP A 281 0.76 13.32 18.55
N MET A 282 -0.24 12.85 17.80
CA MET A 282 -1.56 12.54 18.35
C MET A 282 -2.29 11.46 17.57
N THR A 283 -3.18 10.75 18.25
CA THR A 283 -4.14 9.83 17.65
C THR A 283 -5.44 9.81 18.45
N SER A 284 -6.55 9.57 17.76
CA SER A 284 -7.87 9.43 18.37
C SER A 284 -8.31 7.99 18.30
N THR A 285 -8.67 7.39 19.43
CA THR A 285 -9.22 6.03 19.50
C THR A 285 -10.06 5.86 20.73
N GLY A 286 -11.12 5.04 20.66
CA GLY A 286 -11.99 4.74 21.78
C GLY A 286 -12.67 5.97 22.42
N GLY A 287 -12.91 7.04 21.64
CA GLY A 287 -13.50 8.28 22.16
C GLY A 287 -12.52 9.13 23.01
N GLN A 288 -11.23 8.89 22.87
CA GLN A 288 -10.18 9.66 23.56
C GLN A 288 -9.14 10.16 22.55
N LEU A 289 -8.51 11.28 22.87
CA LEU A 289 -7.38 11.83 22.13
C LEU A 289 -6.11 11.57 22.97
N TYR A 290 -5.20 10.83 22.39
CA TYR A 290 -3.89 10.55 22.96
C TYR A 290 -2.86 11.50 22.34
N LEU A 291 -2.06 12.12 23.19
CA LEU A 291 -1.00 13.06 22.84
C LEU A 291 0.32 12.53 23.39
N TRP A 292 1.39 12.61 22.61
CA TRP A 292 2.72 12.22 23.05
C TRP A 292 3.81 13.00 22.31
N ASP A 293 4.98 13.14 22.97
CA ASP A 293 6.19 13.74 22.41
C ASP A 293 7.02 12.74 21.60
#